data_1b65e78c734763d94b2ac5070ef65e8b
#
_entry.id   1b65e78c734763d94b2ac5070ef65e8b
#
_cell.length_a   1.000
_cell.length_b   1.000
_cell.length_c   1.000
_cell.angle_alpha   90.00
_cell.angle_beta   90.00
_cell.angle_gamma   90.00
#
_symmetry.space_group_name_H-M   'P 1'
#
loop_
_entity.id
_entity.type
_entity.pdbx_description
1 polymer ?
#
loop_
_entity_poly.entity_id
_entity_poly.type
_entity_poly.pdbx_seq_one_letter_code
_entity_poly.pdbx_strand_id
1 'polypeptide(L)'
;MRIAEFAMLLKKFEHINTWNVCDILYDVLAQHYGLETGWLDITSNFNVALFFATCTFDKGKWRPLNKSDTENDEKTKYGMIFHMPSNRMWMRWSMNIDKFSNCRDVKGENGKGENVYELLSHPKFYEKHDNLIYPIGFQPFMRCSMQDGYGIYMRRAQPLQDDIEFQKLRFRHNEELSKRIFEEMDGGKAIYPHEG
;
A
#
# COMPACT_ATOMS: atom_id res chain seq x y z
N MET A 1 1.67 14.36 -11.69
CA MET A 1 0.78 15.04 -10.71
C MET A 1 1.48 14.99 -9.36
N ARG A 2 1.53 16.11 -8.63
CA ARG A 2 2.14 16.13 -7.29
C ARG A 2 1.11 15.67 -6.26
N ILE A 3 1.57 15.10 -5.14
CA ILE A 3 0.68 14.63 -4.05
C ILE A 3 -0.26 15.75 -3.56
N ALA A 4 0.23 16.97 -3.47
CA ALA A 4 -0.60 18.13 -3.09
C ALA A 4 -1.75 18.40 -4.10
N GLU A 5 -1.49 18.29 -5.38
CA GLU A 5 -2.51 18.43 -6.43
C GLU A 5 -3.53 17.30 -6.37
N PHE A 6 -3.07 16.06 -6.10
CA PHE A 6 -3.93 14.91 -5.88
C PHE A 6 -4.84 15.12 -4.65
N ALA A 7 -4.29 15.54 -3.52
CA ALA A 7 -5.06 15.85 -2.32
C ALA A 7 -6.10 16.96 -2.57
N MET A 8 -5.72 18.03 -3.31
CA MET A 8 -6.64 19.10 -3.68
C MET A 8 -7.76 18.62 -4.61
N LEU A 9 -7.45 17.68 -5.52
CA LEU A 9 -8.44 17.07 -6.39
C LEU A 9 -9.45 16.25 -5.57
N LEU A 10 -8.96 15.38 -4.68
CA LEU A 10 -9.81 14.54 -3.85
C LEU A 10 -10.74 15.34 -2.94
N LYS A 11 -10.27 16.46 -2.39
CA LYS A 11 -11.10 17.37 -1.57
C LYS A 11 -12.30 17.97 -2.30
N LYS A 12 -12.37 17.88 -3.62
CA LYS A 12 -13.55 18.32 -4.40
C LYS A 12 -14.71 17.33 -4.36
N PHE A 13 -14.46 16.09 -3.97
CA PHE A 13 -15.52 15.08 -3.85
C PHE A 13 -16.24 15.21 -2.51
N GLU A 14 -17.57 15.33 -2.55
CA GLU A 14 -18.41 15.56 -1.37
C GLU A 14 -18.21 14.43 -0.31
N HIS A 15 -18.18 13.17 -0.73
CA HIS A 15 -18.00 12.04 0.16
C HIS A 15 -16.65 12.04 0.90
N ILE A 16 -15.63 12.70 0.34
CA ILE A 16 -14.34 12.90 0.99
C ILE A 16 -14.45 13.98 2.08
N ASN A 17 -15.16 15.07 1.78
CA ASN A 17 -15.33 16.18 2.71
C ASN A 17 -16.21 15.81 3.92
N THR A 18 -17.11 14.84 3.77
CA THR A 18 -17.97 14.33 4.85
C THR A 18 -17.30 13.24 5.67
N TRP A 19 -16.12 12.79 5.28
CA TRP A 19 -15.37 11.77 6.00
C TRP A 19 -14.79 12.34 7.30
N ASN A 20 -15.37 11.90 8.42
CA ASN A 20 -14.99 12.36 9.76
C ASN A 20 -13.71 11.73 10.32
N VAL A 21 -13.09 10.81 9.61
CA VAL A 21 -11.80 10.26 10.01
C VAL A 21 -10.75 11.33 9.70
N CYS A 22 -10.07 11.77 10.73
CA CYS A 22 -9.30 12.99 10.75
C CYS A 22 -8.26 13.13 9.65
N ASP A 23 -7.89 12.03 8.95
CA ASP A 23 -6.82 12.13 7.99
C ASP A 23 -6.89 11.01 6.96
N ILE A 24 -7.37 11.37 5.78
CA ILE A 24 -7.06 10.59 4.59
C ILE A 24 -5.56 10.72 4.39
N LEU A 25 -4.84 9.63 4.49
CA LEU A 25 -3.41 9.61 4.19
C LEU A 25 -3.21 9.69 2.67
N TYR A 26 -3.20 10.93 2.19
CA TYR A 26 -3.11 11.22 0.77
C TYR A 26 -1.88 10.60 0.09
N ASP A 27 -0.75 10.52 0.79
CA ASP A 27 0.48 9.94 0.26
C ASP A 27 0.35 8.43 0.02
N VAL A 28 -0.22 7.69 1.01
CA VAL A 28 -0.45 6.25 0.88
C VAL A 28 -1.50 5.98 -0.19
N LEU A 29 -2.56 6.79 -0.20
CA LEU A 29 -3.60 6.70 -1.21
C LEU A 29 -3.06 7.00 -2.60
N ALA A 30 -2.24 8.05 -2.74
CA ALA A 30 -1.60 8.41 -4.00
C ALA A 30 -0.74 7.26 -4.57
N GLN A 31 -0.05 6.51 -3.70
CA GLN A 31 0.68 5.30 -4.08
C GLN A 31 -0.25 4.27 -4.74
N HIS A 32 -1.40 3.98 -4.13
CA HIS A 32 -2.39 3.05 -4.71
C HIS A 32 -2.94 3.50 -6.07
N TYR A 33 -2.88 4.80 -6.36
CA TYR A 33 -3.27 5.37 -7.65
C TYR A 33 -2.08 5.61 -8.60
N GLY A 34 -0.92 5.03 -8.29
CA GLY A 34 0.24 5.00 -9.17
C GLY A 34 1.13 6.24 -9.14
N LEU A 35 1.00 7.08 -8.13
CA LEU A 35 1.93 8.19 -7.90
C LEU A 35 3.14 7.68 -7.09
N GLU A 36 4.33 8.11 -7.45
CA GLU A 36 5.54 7.78 -6.69
C GLU A 36 5.52 8.46 -5.32
N THR A 37 5.64 7.66 -4.27
CA THR A 37 5.72 8.11 -2.88
C THR A 37 6.76 7.32 -2.10
N GLY A 38 6.97 7.66 -0.84
CA GLY A 38 7.81 6.87 0.07
C GLY A 38 7.11 5.64 0.66
N TRP A 39 5.91 5.32 0.19
CA TRP A 39 5.11 4.20 0.67
C TRP A 39 5.16 3.02 -0.30
N LEU A 40 4.98 1.84 0.23
CA LEU A 40 4.81 0.61 -0.53
C LEU A 40 3.45 0.02 -0.18
N ASP A 41 2.70 -0.37 -1.22
CA ASP A 41 1.43 -1.05 -1.06
C ASP A 41 1.64 -2.46 -0.54
N ILE A 42 0.91 -2.82 0.48
CA ILE A 42 0.82 -4.16 1.01
C ILE A 42 -0.64 -4.53 1.25
N THR A 43 -0.92 -5.80 1.37
CA THR A 43 -2.28 -6.32 1.56
C THR A 43 -2.31 -7.37 2.66
N SER A 44 -3.44 -7.49 3.36
CA SER A 44 -3.73 -8.61 4.26
C SER A 44 -4.31 -9.83 3.53
N ASN A 45 -4.66 -9.70 2.25
CA ASN A 45 -5.23 -10.76 1.44
C ASN A 45 -4.15 -11.48 0.63
N PHE A 46 -3.93 -12.75 0.95
CA PHE A 46 -2.91 -13.56 0.28
C PHE A 46 -3.14 -13.72 -1.22
N ASN A 47 -4.40 -13.84 -1.66
CA ASN A 47 -4.73 -13.98 -3.07
C ASN A 47 -4.43 -12.68 -3.85
N VAL A 48 -4.64 -11.53 -3.24
CA VAL A 48 -4.23 -10.24 -3.81
C VAL A 48 -2.71 -10.18 -3.96
N ALA A 49 -1.97 -10.59 -2.93
CA ALA A 49 -0.50 -10.66 -3.01
C ALA A 49 -0.02 -11.63 -4.10
N LEU A 50 -0.66 -12.79 -4.22
CA LEU A 50 -0.38 -13.75 -5.30
C LEU A 50 -0.68 -13.18 -6.68
N PHE A 51 -1.79 -12.48 -6.84
CA PHE A 51 -2.14 -11.84 -8.10
C PHE A 51 -1.03 -10.88 -8.55
N PHE A 52 -0.58 -9.99 -7.67
CA PHE A 52 0.53 -9.09 -7.98
C PHE A 52 1.86 -9.79 -8.25
N ALA A 53 2.07 -10.95 -7.63
CA ALA A 53 3.28 -11.74 -7.84
C ALA A 53 3.25 -12.63 -9.09
N THR A 54 2.06 -12.93 -9.66
CA THR A 54 1.88 -13.88 -10.76
C THR A 54 1.25 -13.28 -12.01
N CYS A 55 0.84 -12.00 -11.97
CA CYS A 55 0.26 -11.29 -13.10
C CYS A 55 1.05 -10.02 -13.41
N THR A 56 0.90 -9.54 -14.63
CA THR A 56 1.53 -8.30 -15.08
C THR A 56 0.53 -7.40 -15.77
N PHE A 57 0.74 -6.09 -15.66
CA PHE A 57 -0.05 -5.09 -16.37
C PHE A 57 0.66 -4.74 -17.68
N ASP A 58 0.07 -5.10 -18.79
CA ASP A 58 0.64 -4.90 -20.13
C ASP A 58 -0.41 -4.28 -21.06
N LYS A 59 -0.03 -3.21 -21.75
CA LYS A 59 -0.89 -2.50 -22.72
C LYS A 59 -2.28 -2.14 -22.20
N GLY A 60 -2.34 -1.69 -20.95
CA GLY A 60 -3.60 -1.26 -20.33
C GLY A 60 -4.47 -2.40 -19.78
N LYS A 61 -3.96 -3.63 -19.71
CA LYS A 61 -4.70 -4.80 -19.22
C LYS A 61 -3.84 -5.68 -18.33
N TRP A 62 -4.45 -6.29 -17.34
CA TRP A 62 -3.84 -7.36 -16.57
C TRP A 62 -3.83 -8.65 -17.40
N ARG A 63 -2.75 -9.40 -17.28
CA ARG A 63 -2.63 -10.75 -17.81
C ARG A 63 -1.79 -11.63 -16.89
N PRO A 64 -2.01 -12.95 -16.90
CA PRO A 64 -1.13 -13.86 -16.17
C PRO A 64 0.26 -13.89 -16.79
N LEU A 65 1.28 -14.12 -15.95
CA LEU A 65 2.63 -14.39 -16.42
C LEU A 65 2.66 -15.72 -17.16
N ASN A 66 3.35 -15.74 -18.29
CA ASN A 66 3.58 -16.92 -19.13
C ASN A 66 5.07 -17.32 -19.11
N LYS A 67 5.41 -18.39 -19.79
CA LYS A 67 6.79 -18.89 -19.86
C LYS A 67 7.77 -17.88 -20.42
N SER A 68 7.38 -17.10 -21.41
CA SER A 68 8.28 -16.09 -21.99
C SER A 68 8.61 -14.95 -21.02
N ASP A 69 7.71 -14.67 -20.07
CA ASP A 69 7.96 -13.67 -19.03
C ASP A 69 8.95 -14.16 -17.95
N THR A 70 9.01 -15.48 -17.74
CA THR A 70 9.65 -16.06 -16.56
C THR A 70 10.88 -16.91 -16.86
N GLU A 71 11.07 -17.37 -18.09
CA GLU A 71 12.17 -18.29 -18.43
C GLU A 71 13.40 -17.60 -19.02
N ASN A 72 13.30 -16.32 -19.39
CA ASN A 72 14.37 -15.60 -20.06
C ASN A 72 15.51 -15.14 -19.12
N ASP A 73 15.27 -15.04 -17.83
CA ASP A 73 16.26 -14.65 -16.82
C ASP A 73 16.06 -15.49 -15.55
N GLU A 74 17.17 -15.93 -14.94
CA GLU A 74 17.17 -16.64 -13.66
C GLU A 74 16.43 -15.85 -12.56
N LYS A 75 16.48 -14.51 -12.62
CA LYS A 75 15.79 -13.65 -11.64
C LYS A 75 14.28 -13.68 -11.80
N THR A 76 13.78 -13.82 -13.03
CA THR A 76 12.35 -13.83 -13.34
C THR A 76 11.70 -15.19 -13.18
N LYS A 77 12.48 -16.26 -12.97
CA LYS A 77 11.97 -17.63 -12.72
C LYS A 77 11.23 -17.76 -11.39
N TYR A 78 11.46 -16.85 -10.47
CA TYR A 78 10.93 -16.94 -9.11
C TYR A 78 10.15 -15.70 -8.74
N GLY A 79 8.97 -15.90 -8.18
CA GLY A 79 8.25 -14.89 -7.42
C GLY A 79 8.66 -14.89 -5.96
N MET A 80 8.45 -13.75 -5.30
CA MET A 80 8.68 -13.62 -3.86
C MET A 80 7.51 -12.89 -3.21
N ILE A 81 7.00 -13.46 -2.14
CA ILE A 81 6.03 -12.83 -1.26
C ILE A 81 6.72 -12.54 0.07
N PHE A 82 6.63 -11.30 0.48
CA PHE A 82 7.07 -10.86 1.79
C PHE A 82 5.87 -10.91 2.73
N HIS A 83 6.01 -11.64 3.83
CA HIS A 83 4.96 -11.80 4.82
C HIS A 83 5.43 -11.31 6.18
N MET A 84 4.68 -10.39 6.77
CA MET A 84 4.87 -10.01 8.17
C MET A 84 3.88 -10.78 9.03
N PRO A 85 4.34 -11.54 10.04
CA PRO A 85 3.45 -12.23 10.96
C PRO A 85 2.49 -11.26 11.65
N SER A 86 1.22 -11.67 11.80
CA SER A 86 0.13 -10.80 12.29
C SER A 86 0.44 -10.16 13.65
N ASN A 87 1.11 -10.88 14.56
CA ASN A 87 1.50 -10.34 15.86
C ASN A 87 2.52 -9.20 15.73
N ARG A 88 3.43 -9.27 14.77
CA ARG A 88 4.41 -8.21 14.49
C ARG A 88 3.74 -7.01 13.84
N MET A 89 2.85 -7.26 12.90
CA MET A 89 2.05 -6.21 12.27
C MET A 89 1.19 -5.46 13.29
N TRP A 90 0.53 -6.19 14.20
CA TRP A 90 -0.23 -5.60 15.31
C TRP A 90 0.63 -4.75 16.24
N MET A 91 1.83 -5.21 16.60
CA MET A 91 2.76 -4.44 17.42
C MET A 91 3.16 -3.13 16.73
N ARG A 92 3.54 -3.19 15.46
CA ARG A 92 3.89 -1.97 14.69
C ARG A 92 2.71 -1.02 14.58
N TRP A 93 1.51 -1.53 14.32
CA TRP A 93 0.32 -0.72 14.20
C TRP A 93 -0.08 -0.10 15.54
N SER A 94 -0.12 -0.85 16.65
CA SER A 94 -0.47 -0.32 17.97
C SER A 94 0.52 0.74 18.46
N MET A 95 1.80 0.53 18.27
CA MET A 95 2.82 1.53 18.57
C MET A 95 2.64 2.82 17.76
N ASN A 96 2.09 2.71 16.56
CA ASN A 96 1.82 3.86 15.70
C ASN A 96 0.53 4.57 16.11
N ILE A 97 -0.54 3.85 16.48
CA ILE A 97 -1.79 4.46 16.97
C ILE A 97 -1.53 5.35 18.17
N ASP A 98 -0.74 4.89 19.14
CA ASP A 98 -0.40 5.70 20.32
C ASP A 98 0.35 6.98 19.92
N LYS A 99 1.19 6.90 18.91
CA LYS A 99 1.91 8.05 18.39
C LYS A 99 1.01 8.99 17.59
N PHE A 100 0.06 8.45 16.83
CA PHE A 100 -0.94 9.24 16.11
C PHE A 100 -1.96 9.88 17.05
N SER A 101 -2.40 9.20 18.11
CA SER A 101 -3.28 9.79 19.11
C SER A 101 -2.60 10.93 19.86
N ASN A 102 -1.32 10.82 20.16
CA ASN A 102 -0.54 11.88 20.74
C ASN A 102 -0.29 13.05 19.78
N CYS A 103 -0.26 12.82 18.47
CA CYS A 103 -0.17 13.87 17.45
C CYS A 103 -1.44 14.73 17.35
N ARG A 104 -2.60 14.23 17.78
CA ARG A 104 -3.84 15.03 17.85
C ARG A 104 -3.76 16.15 18.87
N ASP A 105 -2.95 15.97 19.90
CA ASP A 105 -2.79 16.93 21.00
C ASP A 105 -1.57 17.87 20.82
N VAL A 106 -0.81 17.70 19.73
CA VAL A 106 0.26 18.65 19.41
C VAL A 106 -0.38 19.95 18.95
N LYS A 107 -0.68 20.78 19.92
CA LYS A 107 -0.90 22.20 19.67
C LYS A 107 0.46 22.73 19.19
N GLY A 108 0.53 23.11 17.93
CA GLY A 108 1.70 23.85 17.43
C GLY A 108 2.00 25.01 18.40
N GLU A 109 3.25 25.45 18.47
CA GLU A 109 3.68 26.56 19.33
C GLU A 109 2.78 27.81 19.22
N ASN A 110 1.98 27.89 18.17
CA ASN A 110 1.06 28.98 17.87
C ASN A 110 -0.42 28.67 18.27
N GLY A 111 -0.71 27.60 19.00
CA GLY A 111 -2.08 27.24 19.39
C GLY A 111 -2.99 26.80 18.24
N LYS A 112 -2.50 26.68 17.02
CA LYS A 112 -3.17 26.06 15.88
C LYS A 112 -2.82 24.58 15.88
N GLY A 113 -3.83 23.71 15.97
CA GLY A 113 -3.63 22.26 15.80
C GLY A 113 -2.97 22.00 14.45
N GLU A 114 -1.77 21.45 14.46
CA GLU A 114 -1.14 20.97 13.23
C GLU A 114 -1.96 19.78 12.74
N ASN A 115 -2.29 19.80 11.46
CA ASN A 115 -2.96 18.68 10.81
C ASN A 115 -1.98 17.49 10.84
N VAL A 116 -2.47 16.27 11.17
CA VAL A 116 -1.65 15.04 11.14
C VAL A 116 -0.96 14.86 9.79
N TYR A 117 -1.57 15.34 8.72
CA TYR A 117 -0.96 15.38 7.39
C TYR A 117 0.31 16.25 7.34
N GLU A 118 0.29 17.41 7.97
CA GLU A 118 1.47 18.29 8.05
C GLU A 118 2.57 17.64 8.88
N LEU A 119 2.19 16.96 9.96
CA LEU A 119 3.12 16.17 10.78
C LEU A 119 3.69 14.97 10.02
N LEU A 120 2.88 14.23 9.28
CA LEU A 120 3.31 13.10 8.45
C LEU A 120 4.17 13.55 7.27
N SER A 121 3.91 14.72 6.72
CA SER A 121 4.73 15.30 5.66
C SER A 121 6.03 15.95 6.17
N HIS A 122 6.17 16.10 7.49
CA HIS A 122 7.37 16.73 8.07
C HIS A 122 8.56 15.76 8.08
N PRO A 123 9.72 16.12 7.49
CA PRO A 123 10.88 15.23 7.42
C PRO A 123 11.32 14.66 8.76
N LYS A 124 11.23 15.44 9.84
CA LYS A 124 11.60 15.01 11.20
C LYS A 124 10.67 13.94 11.79
N PHE A 125 9.43 13.86 11.35
CA PHE A 125 8.51 12.80 11.78
C PHE A 125 9.00 11.44 11.29
N TYR A 126 9.36 11.36 10.01
CA TYR A 126 9.86 10.14 9.39
C TYR A 126 11.25 9.72 9.88
N GLU A 127 12.06 10.64 10.36
CA GLU A 127 13.37 10.31 10.94
C GLU A 127 13.28 9.49 12.22
N LYS A 128 12.17 9.60 12.95
CA LYS A 128 11.96 8.94 14.25
C LYS A 128 11.20 7.63 14.17
N HIS A 129 10.56 7.30 13.03
CA HIS A 129 9.62 6.19 12.94
C HIS A 129 10.03 5.25 11.82
N ASP A 130 10.51 4.06 12.20
CA ASP A 130 10.85 3.01 11.25
C ASP A 130 9.60 2.26 10.78
N ASN A 131 9.48 2.07 9.45
CA ASN A 131 8.52 1.17 8.80
C ASN A 131 7.09 1.26 9.36
N LEU A 132 6.51 2.47 9.33
CA LEU A 132 5.11 2.69 9.68
C LEU A 132 4.21 1.85 8.78
N ILE A 133 3.32 1.06 9.38
CA ILE A 133 2.26 0.34 8.67
C ILE A 133 0.95 1.05 8.95
N TYR A 134 0.20 1.35 7.89
CA TYR A 134 -1.08 2.03 7.99
C TYR A 134 -2.16 1.33 7.16
N PRO A 135 -3.30 0.94 7.77
CA PRO A 135 -4.41 0.37 7.03
C PRO A 135 -5.13 1.46 6.24
N ILE A 136 -5.42 1.19 4.98
CA ILE A 136 -6.17 2.10 4.10
C ILE A 136 -7.42 1.46 3.49
N GLY A 137 -7.63 0.16 3.68
CA GLY A 137 -8.78 -0.56 3.17
C GLY A 137 -10.12 -0.11 3.75
N PHE A 138 -10.13 0.60 4.88
CA PHE A 138 -11.35 1.16 5.48
C PHE A 138 -11.72 2.54 4.92
N GLN A 139 -10.86 3.16 4.12
CA GLN A 139 -11.13 4.45 3.53
C GLN A 139 -12.20 4.34 2.42
N PRO A 140 -12.92 5.44 2.09
CA PRO A 140 -14.03 5.41 1.14
C PRO A 140 -13.55 5.29 -0.32
N PHE A 141 -12.55 4.46 -0.56
CA PHE A 141 -11.97 4.23 -1.87
C PHE A 141 -12.05 2.74 -2.19
N MET A 142 -12.84 2.40 -3.20
CA MET A 142 -13.14 1.02 -3.56
C MET A 142 -11.87 0.19 -3.79
N ARG A 143 -10.89 0.73 -4.49
CA ARG A 143 -9.62 0.04 -4.76
C ARG A 143 -8.91 -0.38 -3.48
N CYS A 144 -8.77 0.53 -2.52
CA CYS A 144 -8.12 0.23 -1.25
C CYS A 144 -8.88 -0.84 -0.46
N SER A 145 -10.22 -0.75 -0.45
CA SER A 145 -11.08 -1.72 0.23
C SER A 145 -11.01 -3.10 -0.42
N MET A 146 -11.12 -3.19 -1.74
CA MET A 146 -11.11 -4.47 -2.45
C MET A 146 -9.74 -5.17 -2.44
N GLN A 147 -8.69 -4.41 -2.22
CA GLN A 147 -7.33 -4.94 -2.06
C GLN A 147 -6.98 -5.28 -0.62
N ASP A 148 -7.87 -5.08 0.34
CA ASP A 148 -7.55 -5.18 1.78
C ASP A 148 -6.24 -4.42 2.09
N GLY A 149 -6.18 -3.17 1.60
CA GLY A 149 -4.96 -2.43 1.42
C GLY A 149 -4.38 -1.84 2.70
N TYR A 150 -3.06 -1.88 2.77
CA TYR A 150 -2.23 -1.18 3.76
C TYR A 150 -1.09 -0.49 3.02
N GLY A 151 -0.53 0.54 3.63
CA GLY A 151 0.73 1.10 3.23
C GLY A 151 1.81 0.81 4.25
N ILE A 152 3.01 0.55 3.80
CA ILE A 152 4.21 0.53 4.64
C ILE A 152 5.14 1.66 4.21
N TYR A 153 5.54 2.51 5.15
CA TYR A 153 6.51 3.56 4.86
C TYR A 153 7.91 2.99 4.79
N MET A 154 8.54 3.15 3.64
CA MET A 154 9.87 2.63 3.35
C MET A 154 10.92 3.72 3.61
N ARG A 155 11.38 3.78 4.86
CA ARG A 155 12.44 4.72 5.23
C ARG A 155 13.71 4.42 4.44
N ARG A 156 14.29 5.46 3.83
CA ARG A 156 15.59 5.44 3.13
C ARG A 156 15.69 4.40 2.01
N ALA A 157 14.57 4.06 1.36
CA ALA A 157 14.55 3.07 0.29
C ALA A 157 15.24 1.73 0.66
N GLN A 158 15.17 1.34 1.94
CA GLN A 158 15.72 0.06 2.38
C GLN A 158 14.88 -1.07 1.79
N PRO A 159 15.46 -2.01 1.05
CA PRO A 159 14.71 -3.11 0.47
C PRO A 159 14.03 -3.98 1.54
N LEU A 160 12.79 -4.43 1.29
CA LEU A 160 12.08 -5.34 2.21
C LEU A 160 12.87 -6.63 2.48
N GLN A 161 13.71 -7.04 1.56
CA GLN A 161 14.56 -8.21 1.74
C GLN A 161 15.56 -8.08 2.90
N ASP A 162 15.88 -6.86 3.30
CA ASP A 162 16.82 -6.59 4.40
C ASP A 162 16.10 -6.41 5.75
N ASP A 163 14.77 -6.32 5.74
CA ASP A 163 13.97 -6.26 6.96
C ASP A 163 13.78 -7.66 7.54
N ILE A 164 14.34 -7.89 8.72
CA ILE A 164 14.33 -9.19 9.41
C ILE A 164 12.94 -9.61 9.92
N GLU A 165 12.01 -8.67 10.03
CA GLU A 165 10.65 -8.97 10.49
C GLU A 165 9.77 -9.55 9.39
N PHE A 166 10.17 -9.40 8.12
CA PHE A 166 9.49 -10.04 7.01
C PHE A 166 10.00 -11.45 6.75
N GLN A 167 9.09 -12.40 6.81
CA GLN A 167 9.31 -13.74 6.26
C GLN A 167 9.26 -13.68 4.74
N LYS A 168 10.05 -14.51 4.09
CA LYS A 168 10.19 -14.52 2.63
C LYS A 168 9.72 -15.85 2.10
N LEU A 169 8.66 -15.84 1.31
CA LEU A 169 8.18 -17.00 0.57
C LEU A 169 8.63 -16.88 -0.88
N ARG A 170 9.64 -17.66 -1.24
CA ARG A 170 10.09 -17.79 -2.63
C ARG A 170 9.39 -18.96 -3.29
N PHE A 171 8.81 -18.75 -4.45
CA PHE A 171 8.20 -19.80 -5.25
C PHE A 171 8.64 -19.72 -6.71
N ARG A 172 8.68 -20.86 -7.39
CA ARG A 172 8.94 -20.89 -8.82
C ARG A 172 7.67 -20.50 -9.57
N HIS A 173 7.80 -19.59 -10.53
CA HIS A 173 6.66 -19.24 -11.39
C HIS A 173 6.17 -20.47 -12.15
N ASN A 174 4.86 -20.56 -12.25
CA ASN A 174 4.14 -21.61 -12.95
C ASN A 174 2.97 -20.96 -13.70
N GLU A 175 2.92 -21.16 -15.01
CA GLU A 175 1.89 -20.57 -15.87
C GLU A 175 0.47 -21.00 -15.47
N GLU A 176 0.31 -22.24 -15.01
CA GLU A 176 -0.97 -22.76 -14.54
C GLU A 176 -1.44 -22.04 -13.26
N LEU A 177 -0.52 -21.84 -12.32
CA LEU A 177 -0.80 -21.04 -11.10
C LEU A 177 -1.19 -19.61 -11.48
N SER A 178 -0.47 -18.98 -12.39
CA SER A 178 -0.72 -17.60 -12.82
C SER A 178 -2.11 -17.48 -13.46
N LYS A 179 -2.49 -18.43 -14.32
CA LYS A 179 -3.81 -18.47 -14.96
C LYS A 179 -4.93 -18.65 -13.92
N ARG A 180 -4.76 -19.60 -12.99
CA ARG A 180 -5.74 -19.85 -11.95
C ARG A 180 -5.99 -18.61 -11.09
N ILE A 181 -4.94 -17.97 -10.61
CA ILE A 181 -5.07 -16.75 -9.78
C ILE A 181 -5.69 -15.61 -10.59
N PHE A 182 -5.33 -15.47 -11.85
CA PHE A 182 -5.94 -14.48 -12.74
C PHE A 182 -7.45 -14.69 -12.91
N GLU A 183 -7.89 -15.93 -13.08
CA GLU A 183 -9.31 -16.31 -13.17
C GLU A 183 -10.04 -16.08 -11.82
N GLU A 184 -9.46 -16.51 -10.70
CA GLU A 184 -10.02 -16.30 -9.35
C GLU A 184 -10.22 -14.81 -9.02
N MET A 185 -9.38 -13.93 -9.59
CA MET A 185 -9.46 -12.48 -9.43
C MET A 185 -10.23 -11.76 -10.55
N ASP A 186 -11.06 -12.51 -11.31
CA ASP A 186 -11.86 -12.00 -12.44
C ASP A 186 -11.03 -11.11 -13.40
N GLY A 187 -9.86 -11.59 -13.77
CA GLY A 187 -8.97 -10.84 -14.64
C GLY A 187 -8.41 -9.55 -14.03
N GLY A 188 -8.44 -9.42 -12.72
CA GLY A 188 -8.04 -8.24 -11.97
C GLY A 188 -9.21 -7.32 -11.58
N LYS A 189 -10.42 -7.56 -12.05
CA LYS A 189 -11.59 -6.72 -11.70
C LYS A 189 -11.97 -6.80 -10.23
N ALA A 190 -11.68 -7.94 -9.57
CA ALA A 190 -11.93 -8.12 -8.14
C ALA A 190 -11.11 -7.16 -7.27
N ILE A 191 -10.00 -6.62 -7.79
CA ILE A 191 -9.08 -5.73 -7.06
C ILE A 191 -8.87 -4.37 -7.73
N TYR A 192 -9.32 -4.25 -8.98
CA TYR A 192 -9.37 -2.99 -9.73
C TYR A 192 -10.80 -2.79 -10.23
N PRO A 193 -11.72 -2.34 -9.36
CA PRO A 193 -13.07 -2.04 -9.80
C PRO A 193 -13.01 -0.93 -10.85
N HIS A 194 -13.82 -1.07 -11.88
CA HIS A 194 -14.03 0.03 -12.82
C HIS A 194 -14.72 1.15 -12.04
N GLU A 195 -13.97 2.17 -11.74
CA GLU A 195 -14.54 3.43 -11.29
C GLU A 195 -15.29 3.99 -12.50
N GLY A 196 -16.63 3.83 -12.47
CA GLY A 196 -17.53 4.33 -13.50
C GLY A 196 -17.62 5.85 -13.50
#